data_68541de2ea7e282c21f9127dfa311e07
#
_entry.id   68541de2ea7e282c21f9127dfa311e07
#
_cell.length_a   1.000
_cell.length_b   1.000
_cell.length_c   1.000
_cell.angle_alpha   90.00
_cell.angle_beta   90.00
_cell.angle_gamma   90.00
#
_symmetry.space_group_name_H-M   'P 1'
#
loop_
_entity.id
_entity.type
_entity.pdbx_description
1 polymer ?
#
loop_
_entity_poly.entity_id
_entity_poly.type
_entity_poly.pdbx_seq_one_letter_code
_entity_poly.pdbx_strand_id
1 'polypeptide(L)'
;LEPSIAKWAARNATDSEILEIIELSHKIEIAILNDEDYSDLDVEFHTKIANSSRNLVVENLIPILTTNIRSLIDVTHAALKEHTILSHKKIANAIKERDEELAEQLMKEHIEINQKYLDESFYN
;
A
#
# COMPACT_ATOMS: atom_id res chain seq x y z
N LEU A 1 0.89 -11.79 -4.15
CA LEU A 1 1.43 -10.99 -5.25
C LEU A 1 1.89 -9.61 -4.79
N GLU A 2 1.09 -8.89 -4.02
CA GLU A 2 1.48 -7.57 -3.53
C GLU A 2 2.79 -7.54 -2.72
N PRO A 3 3.08 -8.52 -1.85
CA PRO A 3 4.39 -8.55 -1.19
C PRO A 3 5.55 -8.59 -2.17
N SER A 4 5.45 -9.39 -3.23
CA SER A 4 6.47 -9.48 -4.28
C SER A 4 6.58 -8.17 -5.07
N ILE A 5 5.46 -7.48 -5.29
CA ILE A 5 5.45 -6.18 -5.96
C ILE A 5 6.26 -5.16 -5.15
N ALA A 6 6.08 -5.12 -3.83
CA ALA A 6 6.85 -4.23 -2.96
C ALA A 6 8.35 -4.54 -3.00
N LYS A 7 8.71 -5.82 -3.01
CA LYS A 7 10.09 -6.26 -3.16
C LYS A 7 10.70 -5.74 -4.46
N TRP A 8 9.99 -5.93 -5.57
CA TRP A 8 10.46 -5.48 -6.89
C TRP A 8 10.52 -3.95 -7.00
N ALA A 9 9.59 -3.23 -6.37
CA ALA A 9 9.64 -1.78 -6.31
C ALA A 9 10.88 -1.31 -5.55
N ALA A 10 11.22 -1.94 -4.43
CA ALA A 10 12.44 -1.63 -3.68
C ALA A 10 13.69 -1.79 -4.55
N ARG A 11 13.70 -2.79 -5.43
CA ARG A 11 14.80 -3.03 -6.36
C ARG A 11 14.83 -2.03 -7.51
N ASN A 12 13.68 -1.73 -8.11
CA ASN A 12 13.57 -1.13 -9.44
C ASN A 12 13.07 0.32 -9.47
N ALA A 13 12.52 0.85 -8.38
CA ALA A 13 11.98 2.20 -8.37
C ALA A 13 13.08 3.23 -8.62
N THR A 14 12.76 4.25 -9.42
CA THR A 14 13.65 5.40 -9.57
C THR A 14 13.60 6.26 -8.31
N ASP A 15 14.60 7.12 -8.13
CA ASP A 15 14.62 8.07 -7.01
C ASP A 15 13.37 8.96 -7.01
N SER A 16 12.93 9.39 -8.18
CA SER A 16 11.71 10.19 -8.35
C SER A 16 10.46 9.42 -7.90
N GLU A 17 10.35 8.15 -8.28
CA GLU A 17 9.25 7.29 -7.87
C GLU A 17 9.23 7.06 -6.35
N ILE A 18 10.41 6.88 -5.75
CA ILE A 18 10.54 6.76 -4.29
C ILE A 18 10.00 8.01 -3.59
N LEU A 19 10.38 9.19 -4.07
CA LEU A 19 9.88 10.45 -3.50
C LEU A 19 8.36 10.56 -3.61
N GLU A 20 7.78 10.14 -4.74
CA GLU A 20 6.34 10.14 -4.92
C GLU A 20 5.62 9.17 -3.98
N ILE A 21 6.20 7.98 -3.77
CA ILE A 21 5.65 7.00 -2.83
C ILE A 21 5.65 7.56 -1.40
N ILE A 22 6.75 8.18 -1.00
CA ILE A 22 6.86 8.81 0.32
C ILE A 22 5.84 9.95 0.47
N GLU A 23 5.73 10.79 -0.55
CA GLU A 23 4.76 11.89 -0.55
C GLU A 23 3.32 11.39 -0.43
N LEU A 24 2.98 10.32 -1.14
CA LEU A 24 1.65 9.72 -1.05
C LEU A 24 1.36 9.20 0.36
N SER A 25 2.34 8.58 1.02
CA SER A 25 2.15 8.14 2.40
C SER A 25 1.87 9.31 3.35
N HIS A 26 2.52 10.45 3.14
CA HIS A 26 2.27 11.67 3.91
C HIS A 26 0.88 12.25 3.64
N LYS A 27 0.47 12.29 2.39
CA LYS A 27 -0.86 12.78 2.02
C LYS A 27 -1.97 11.93 2.62
N ILE A 28 -1.78 10.62 2.63
CA ILE A 28 -2.72 9.69 3.28
C ILE A 28 -2.81 9.97 4.77
N GLU A 29 -1.68 10.15 5.44
CA GLU A 29 -1.65 10.47 6.86
C GLU A 29 -2.42 11.76 7.15
N ILE A 30 -2.16 12.82 6.38
CA ILE A 30 -2.82 14.11 6.55
C ILE A 30 -4.34 13.96 6.36
N ALA A 31 -4.75 13.25 5.31
CA ALA A 31 -6.17 13.02 5.03
C ALA A 31 -6.85 12.26 6.18
N ILE A 32 -6.20 11.21 6.69
CA ILE A 32 -6.73 10.43 7.82
C ILE A 32 -6.86 11.29 9.07
N LEU A 33 -5.83 12.09 9.39
CA LEU A 33 -5.82 12.95 10.58
C LEU A 33 -6.86 14.07 10.49
N ASN A 34 -7.21 14.50 9.29
CA ASN A 34 -8.22 15.52 9.04
C ASN A 34 -9.62 14.92 8.81
N ASP A 35 -9.75 13.63 8.98
CA ASP A 35 -11.02 12.90 8.80
C ASP A 35 -11.60 13.04 7.38
N GLU A 36 -10.71 13.12 6.40
CA GLU A 36 -11.05 13.21 4.98
C GLU A 36 -10.98 11.82 4.32
N ASP A 37 -11.67 11.67 3.18
CA ASP A 37 -11.60 10.46 2.38
C ASP A 37 -10.20 10.32 1.75
N TYR A 38 -9.53 9.21 2.04
CA TYR A 38 -8.18 8.93 1.51
C TYR A 38 -8.16 7.80 0.48
N SER A 39 -9.33 7.36 0.02
CA SER A 39 -9.44 6.19 -0.88
C SER A 39 -8.62 6.33 -2.16
N ASP A 40 -8.73 7.49 -2.83
CA ASP A 40 -8.00 7.73 -4.07
C ASP A 40 -6.48 7.76 -3.84
N LEU A 41 -6.06 8.37 -2.73
CA LEU A 41 -4.64 8.42 -2.38
C LEU A 41 -4.08 7.04 -2.07
N ASP A 42 -4.86 6.20 -1.41
CA ASP A 42 -4.44 4.83 -1.10
C ASP A 42 -4.31 4.00 -2.37
N VAL A 43 -5.24 4.14 -3.30
CA VAL A 43 -5.14 3.54 -4.63
C VAL A 43 -3.88 4.01 -5.34
N GLU A 44 -3.61 5.31 -5.34
CA GLU A 44 -2.40 5.86 -5.96
C GLU A 44 -1.12 5.33 -5.33
N PHE A 45 -1.08 5.21 -4.00
CA PHE A 45 0.07 4.67 -3.28
C PHE A 45 0.40 3.25 -3.75
N HIS A 46 -0.59 2.37 -3.74
CA HIS A 46 -0.40 0.97 -4.15
C HIS A 46 -0.10 0.84 -5.64
N THR A 47 -0.76 1.61 -6.49
CA THR A 47 -0.52 1.55 -7.94
C THR A 47 0.83 2.15 -8.32
N LYS A 48 1.31 3.16 -7.60
CA LYS A 48 2.66 3.70 -7.81
C LYS A 48 3.72 2.65 -7.47
N ILE A 49 3.55 1.93 -6.37
CA ILE A 49 4.44 0.82 -6.01
C ILE A 49 4.42 -0.24 -7.11
N ALA A 50 3.23 -0.61 -7.59
CA ALA A 50 3.08 -1.60 -8.65
C ALA A 50 3.77 -1.18 -9.94
N ASN A 51 3.61 0.07 -10.37
CA ASN A 51 4.27 0.60 -11.56
C ASN A 51 5.79 0.65 -11.38
N SER A 52 6.25 0.96 -10.18
CA SER A 52 7.68 1.05 -9.86
C SER A 52 8.37 -0.31 -9.81
N SER A 53 7.62 -1.39 -9.75
CA SER A 53 8.15 -2.76 -9.75
C SER A 53 8.77 -3.15 -11.09
N ARG A 54 8.37 -2.51 -12.16
CA ARG A 54 8.80 -2.77 -13.54
C ARG A 54 8.58 -4.22 -13.99
N ASN A 55 7.48 -4.78 -13.56
CA ASN A 55 7.06 -6.12 -13.94
C ASN A 55 5.86 -6.02 -14.88
N LEU A 56 6.01 -6.51 -16.11
CA LEU A 56 4.96 -6.42 -17.13
C LEU A 56 3.67 -7.16 -16.73
N VAL A 57 3.80 -8.27 -16.01
CA VAL A 57 2.62 -9.01 -15.53
C VAL A 57 1.84 -8.17 -14.53
N VAL A 58 2.53 -7.42 -13.69
CA VAL A 58 1.91 -6.54 -12.69
C VAL A 58 1.09 -5.44 -13.34
N GLU A 59 1.59 -4.85 -14.43
CA GLU A 59 0.87 -3.79 -15.15
C GLU A 59 -0.52 -4.23 -15.59
N ASN A 60 -0.66 -5.48 -16.01
CA ASN A 60 -1.94 -6.05 -16.43
C ASN A 60 -2.86 -6.33 -15.25
N LEU A 61 -2.34 -6.39 -14.03
CA LEU A 61 -3.10 -6.66 -12.82
C LEU A 61 -3.53 -5.39 -12.08
N ILE A 62 -3.03 -4.22 -12.46
CA ILE A 62 -3.35 -2.96 -11.79
C ILE A 62 -4.86 -2.71 -11.65
N PRO A 63 -5.70 -2.91 -12.67
CA PRO A 63 -7.15 -2.72 -12.50
C PRO A 63 -7.76 -3.62 -11.42
N ILE A 64 -7.28 -4.85 -11.30
CA ILE A 64 -7.72 -5.80 -10.27
C ILE A 64 -7.27 -5.33 -8.89
N LEU A 65 -6.01 -4.91 -8.77
CA LEU A 65 -5.47 -4.36 -7.53
C LEU A 65 -6.27 -3.14 -7.07
N THR A 66 -6.58 -2.23 -7.99
CA THR A 66 -7.37 -1.03 -7.70
C THR A 66 -8.74 -1.40 -7.13
N THR A 67 -9.44 -2.34 -7.75
CA THR A 67 -10.75 -2.80 -7.28
C THR A 67 -10.65 -3.41 -5.87
N ASN A 68 -9.65 -4.26 -5.63
CA ASN A 68 -9.45 -4.90 -4.35
C ASN A 68 -9.13 -3.89 -3.23
N ILE A 69 -8.31 -2.89 -3.52
CA ILE A 69 -7.95 -1.84 -2.57
C ILE A 69 -9.18 -1.03 -2.19
N ARG A 70 -10.01 -0.63 -3.14
CA ARG A 70 -11.22 0.12 -2.87
C ARG A 70 -12.21 -0.66 -2.01
N SER A 71 -12.41 -1.94 -2.31
CA SER A 71 -13.29 -2.81 -1.52
C SER A 71 -12.78 -2.93 -0.08
N LEU A 72 -11.48 -3.08 0.10
CA LEU A 72 -10.87 -3.21 1.42
C LEU A 72 -11.01 -1.91 2.23
N ILE A 73 -10.80 -0.76 1.62
CA ILE A 73 -10.95 0.55 2.27
C ILE A 73 -12.38 0.75 2.74
N ASP A 74 -13.37 0.42 1.91
CA ASP A 74 -14.77 0.57 2.26
C ASP A 74 -15.13 -0.21 3.54
N VAL A 75 -14.54 -1.39 3.74
CA VAL A 75 -14.80 -2.23 4.90
C VAL A 75 -13.96 -1.82 6.12
N THR A 76 -12.69 -1.45 5.92
CA THR A 76 -11.72 -1.25 7.01
C THR A 76 -11.52 0.21 7.41
N HIS A 77 -12.04 1.14 6.64
CA HIS A 77 -11.76 2.59 6.71
C HIS A 77 -11.71 3.17 8.13
N ALA A 78 -12.74 2.93 8.93
CA ALA A 78 -12.84 3.54 10.27
C ALA A 78 -11.97 2.84 11.32
N ALA A 79 -11.70 1.55 11.15
CA ALA A 79 -11.10 0.71 12.19
C ALA A 79 -9.58 0.61 12.13
N LEU A 80 -8.98 0.77 10.94
CA LEU A 80 -7.56 0.54 10.75
C LEU A 80 -6.77 1.79 10.36
N LYS A 81 -7.27 2.98 10.71
CA LYS A 81 -6.61 4.25 10.35
C LYS A 81 -5.17 4.35 10.83
N GLU A 82 -4.93 4.09 12.13
CA GLU A 82 -3.59 4.17 12.70
C GLU A 82 -2.66 3.13 12.09
N HIS A 83 -3.17 1.92 11.89
CA HIS A 83 -2.43 0.85 11.22
C HIS A 83 -2.06 1.26 9.79
N THR A 84 -2.99 1.85 9.05
CA THR A 84 -2.76 2.30 7.68
C THR A 84 -1.63 3.32 7.61
N ILE A 85 -1.66 4.34 8.47
CA ILE A 85 -0.61 5.37 8.53
C ILE A 85 0.76 4.73 8.76
N LEU A 86 0.85 3.90 9.80
CA LEU A 86 2.13 3.31 10.21
C LEU A 86 2.67 2.33 9.18
N SER A 87 1.79 1.47 8.64
CA SER A 87 2.19 0.48 7.62
C SER A 87 2.70 1.14 6.35
N HIS A 88 2.01 2.15 5.85
CA HIS A 88 2.42 2.85 4.63
C HIS A 88 3.77 3.54 4.82
N LYS A 89 4.00 4.17 5.96
CA LYS A 89 5.29 4.79 6.27
C LYS A 89 6.43 3.79 6.29
N LYS A 90 6.22 2.64 6.92
CA LYS A 90 7.24 1.59 7.00
C LYS A 90 7.54 1.01 5.62
N ILE A 91 6.52 0.75 4.82
CA ILE A 91 6.68 0.23 3.45
C ILE A 91 7.44 1.24 2.60
N ALA A 92 7.02 2.50 2.61
CA ALA A 92 7.68 3.55 1.85
C ALA A 92 9.15 3.69 2.24
N ASN A 93 9.46 3.64 3.54
CA ASN A 93 10.83 3.72 4.02
C ASN A 93 11.69 2.52 3.61
N ALA A 94 11.13 1.32 3.67
CA ALA A 94 11.85 0.12 3.22
C ALA A 94 12.18 0.21 1.71
N ILE A 95 11.27 0.73 0.91
CA ILE A 95 11.51 0.95 -0.52
C ILE A 95 12.59 2.02 -0.72
N LYS A 96 12.55 3.10 0.05
CA LYS A 96 13.57 4.16 0.03
C LYS A 96 14.96 3.60 0.33
N GLU A 97 15.06 2.76 1.34
CA GLU A 97 16.32 2.13 1.74
C GLU A 97 16.71 0.96 0.82
N ARG A 98 15.87 0.64 -0.16
CA ARG A 98 16.06 -0.47 -1.08
C ARG A 98 16.22 -1.81 -0.38
N ASP A 99 15.55 -1.95 0.76
CA ASP A 99 15.53 -3.20 1.53
C ASP A 99 14.41 -4.09 0.99
N GLU A 100 14.75 -4.92 0.03
CA GLU A 100 13.80 -5.76 -0.70
C GLU A 100 13.05 -6.73 0.22
N GLU A 101 13.77 -7.38 1.11
CA GLU A 101 13.19 -8.38 2.01
C GLU A 101 12.24 -7.72 3.02
N LEU A 102 12.66 -6.58 3.57
CA LEU A 102 11.83 -5.84 4.52
C LEU A 102 10.58 -5.28 3.84
N ALA A 103 10.71 -4.74 2.62
CA ALA A 103 9.56 -4.25 1.87
C ALA A 103 8.53 -5.35 1.64
N GLU A 104 9.00 -6.54 1.24
CA GLU A 104 8.13 -7.70 1.04
C GLU A 104 7.45 -8.11 2.34
N GLN A 105 8.19 -8.21 3.44
CA GLN A 105 7.66 -8.62 4.73
C GLN A 105 6.63 -7.62 5.27
N LEU A 106 6.92 -6.33 5.19
CA LEU A 106 6.01 -5.28 5.65
C LEU A 106 4.72 -5.24 4.85
N MET A 107 4.80 -5.40 3.53
CA MET A 107 3.61 -5.47 2.69
C MET A 107 2.77 -6.71 3.01
N LYS A 108 3.42 -7.85 3.23
CA LYS A 108 2.75 -9.08 3.63
C LYS A 108 1.98 -8.90 4.94
N GLU A 109 2.62 -8.31 5.95
CA GLU A 109 1.99 -8.03 7.25
C GLU A 109 0.80 -7.09 7.11
N HIS A 110 0.96 -6.03 6.30
CA HIS A 110 -0.10 -5.07 6.03
C HIS A 110 -1.34 -5.74 5.44
N ILE A 111 -1.14 -6.58 4.44
CA ILE A 111 -2.23 -7.31 3.77
C ILE A 111 -2.88 -8.31 4.71
N GLU A 112 -2.09 -9.04 5.49
CA GLU A 112 -2.58 -10.04 6.44
C GLU A 112 -3.45 -9.41 7.53
N ILE A 113 -3.06 -8.25 8.06
CA ILE A 113 -3.83 -7.53 9.06
C ILE A 113 -5.16 -7.04 8.47
N ASN A 114 -5.12 -6.49 7.27
CA ASN A 114 -6.33 -6.04 6.57
C ASN A 114 -7.26 -7.23 6.29
N GLN A 115 -6.72 -8.35 5.83
CA GLN A 115 -7.50 -9.54 5.54
C GLN A 115 -8.13 -10.14 6.80
N LYS A 116 -7.37 -10.17 7.89
CA LYS A 116 -7.87 -10.65 9.18
C LYS A 116 -9.05 -9.80 9.66
N TYR A 117 -8.94 -8.48 9.56
CA TYR A 117 -10.03 -7.58 9.94
C TYR A 117 -11.27 -7.82 9.07
N LEU A 118 -11.07 -7.99 7.77
CA LEU A 118 -12.14 -8.25 6.81
C LEU A 118 -12.86 -9.55 7.16
N ASP A 119 -12.11 -10.62 7.43
CA ASP A 119 -12.67 -11.92 7.81
C ASP A 119 -13.49 -11.82 9.10
N GLU A 120 -12.97 -11.16 10.12
CA GLU A 120 -13.67 -10.96 11.39
C GLU A 120 -14.96 -10.15 11.20
N SER A 121 -14.93 -9.14 10.30
CA SER A 121 -16.11 -8.31 10.02
C SER A 121 -17.23 -9.10 9.34
N PHE A 122 -16.91 -10.11 8.54
CA PHE A 122 -17.91 -10.93 7.86
C PHE A 122 -18.47 -12.05 8.73
N TYR A 123 -17.70 -12.55 9.69
CA TYR A 123 -18.07 -13.72 10.49
C TYR A 123 -18.47 -13.40 11.93
N ASN A 124 -18.31 -12.15 12.33
CA ASN A 124 -18.73 -11.66 13.64
C ASN A 124 -19.84 -10.62 13.50
#